data_23674d36d6349a56d8f2bdc8317e4f64
#
_entry.id   23674d36d6349a56d8f2bdc8317e4f64
#
_cell.length_a   1.000
_cell.length_b   1.000
_cell.length_c   1.000
_cell.angle_alpha   90.00
_cell.angle_beta   90.00
_cell.angle_gamma   90.00
#
_symmetry.space_group_name_H-M   'P 1'
#
loop_
_entity.id
_entity.type
_entity.pdbx_description
1 polymer ?
#
loop_
_entity_poly.entity_id
_entity_poly.type
_entity_poly.pdbx_seq_one_letter_code
_entity_poly.pdbx_strand_id
1 'polypeptide(L)'
;MSPPLRLAKPKPRLCSCGRDFSWAGGLCRACYRARAHSRQRFGGLREEILARDGRLCRACGAAGRLHVHHRRPGVNDRELLITVCAACHARLHRLAALRIWIPELLIALWAEQHPGVPVQLQLPVAA
;
A
#
# COMPACT_ATOMS: atom_id res chain seq x y z
N MET A 1 35.85 48.39 -0.58
CA MET A 1 35.20 47.22 -0.01
C MET A 1 34.82 46.27 -1.14
N SER A 2 35.34 45.06 -1.12
CA SER A 2 34.94 44.03 -2.07
C SER A 2 33.54 43.54 -1.72
N PRO A 3 32.61 43.31 -2.69
CA PRO A 3 31.32 42.70 -2.40
C PRO A 3 31.53 41.30 -1.87
N PRO A 4 30.66 40.83 -0.98
CA PRO A 4 30.77 39.48 -0.44
C PRO A 4 30.65 38.47 -1.59
N LEU A 5 31.56 37.50 -1.58
CA LEU A 5 31.51 36.37 -2.52
C LEU A 5 30.15 35.66 -2.34
N ARG A 6 29.30 35.74 -3.35
CA ARG A 6 28.10 34.92 -3.39
C ARG A 6 28.52 33.48 -3.63
N LEU A 7 28.41 32.65 -2.62
CA LEU A 7 28.56 31.22 -2.79
C LEU A 7 27.55 30.74 -3.85
N ALA A 8 28.06 30.05 -4.87
CA ALA A 8 27.20 29.45 -5.87
C ALA A 8 26.20 28.51 -5.19
N LYS A 9 24.92 28.63 -5.53
CA LYS A 9 23.91 27.68 -5.04
C LYS A 9 24.31 26.28 -5.48
N PRO A 10 24.26 25.28 -4.58
CA PRO A 10 24.58 23.92 -4.96
C PRO A 10 23.66 23.47 -6.11
N LYS A 11 24.24 22.77 -7.09
CA LYS A 11 23.46 22.20 -8.18
C LYS A 11 22.38 21.24 -7.63
N PRO A 12 21.14 21.30 -8.13
CA PRO A 12 20.11 20.39 -7.69
C PRO A 12 20.54 18.94 -7.97
N ARG A 13 20.36 18.06 -7.00
CA ARG A 13 20.65 16.64 -7.14
C ARG A 13 19.40 15.89 -7.60
N LEU A 14 19.59 14.90 -8.44
CA LEU A 14 18.51 14.01 -8.86
C LEU A 14 18.07 13.15 -7.69
N CYS A 15 16.76 12.95 -7.55
CA CYS A 15 16.20 11.98 -6.62
C CYS A 15 16.69 10.56 -6.97
N SER A 16 16.86 9.70 -5.98
CA SER A 16 17.25 8.30 -6.18
C SER A 16 16.32 7.51 -7.10
N CYS A 17 15.06 7.95 -7.25
CA CYS A 17 14.12 7.36 -8.21
C CYS A 17 14.46 7.68 -9.68
N GLY A 18 15.35 8.63 -9.94
CA GLY A 18 15.80 9.03 -11.29
C GLY A 18 14.80 9.85 -12.10
N ARG A 19 13.61 10.12 -11.59
CA ARG A 19 12.53 10.78 -12.36
C ARG A 19 12.52 12.30 -12.25
N ASP A 20 12.96 12.85 -11.13
CA ASP A 20 12.91 14.29 -10.88
C ASP A 20 14.01 14.73 -9.92
N PHE A 21 14.25 16.04 -9.84
CA PHE A 21 15.21 16.61 -8.90
C PHE A 21 14.72 16.53 -7.45
N SER A 22 15.67 16.42 -6.54
CA SER A 22 15.35 16.39 -5.11
C SER A 22 14.75 17.72 -4.67
N TRP A 23 13.69 17.62 -3.87
CA TRP A 23 12.96 18.74 -3.31
C TRP A 23 13.28 18.90 -1.82
N ALA A 24 13.17 17.83 -1.05
CA ALA A 24 13.46 17.81 0.38
C ALA A 24 14.06 16.47 0.79
N GLY A 25 15.04 16.46 1.69
CA GLY A 25 15.67 15.24 2.19
C GLY A 25 16.30 14.35 1.13
N GLY A 26 16.75 14.92 0.00
CA GLY A 26 17.29 14.17 -1.13
C GLY A 26 16.24 13.47 -2.00
N LEU A 27 14.95 13.71 -1.75
CA LEU A 27 13.83 13.10 -2.46
C LEU A 27 13.09 14.13 -3.33
N CYS A 28 12.61 13.72 -4.49
CA CYS A 28 11.65 14.53 -5.25
C CYS A 28 10.32 14.61 -4.48
N ARG A 29 9.45 15.54 -4.90
CA ARG A 29 8.16 15.78 -4.22
C ARG A 29 7.31 14.51 -4.13
N ALA A 30 7.23 13.72 -5.19
CA ALA A 30 6.45 12.48 -5.22
C ALA A 30 7.01 11.43 -4.23
N CYS A 31 8.32 11.21 -4.21
CA CYS A 31 8.95 10.29 -3.27
C CYS A 31 8.84 10.77 -1.82
N TYR A 32 8.97 12.07 -1.59
CA TYR A 32 8.80 12.65 -0.26
C TYR A 32 7.38 12.44 0.27
N ARG A 33 6.36 12.68 -0.55
CA ARG A 33 4.95 12.45 -0.20
C ARG A 33 4.65 10.98 0.07
N ALA A 34 5.16 10.09 -0.77
CA ALA A 34 4.99 8.65 -0.59
C ALA A 34 5.59 8.16 0.74
N ARG A 35 6.78 8.66 1.10
CA ARG A 35 7.43 8.34 2.36
C ARG A 35 6.68 8.90 3.58
N ALA A 36 6.18 10.13 3.48
CA ALA A 36 5.36 10.75 4.53
C ALA A 36 4.05 9.98 4.72
N HIS A 37 3.37 9.60 3.64
CA HIS A 37 2.16 8.78 3.67
C HIS A 37 2.42 7.43 4.33
N SER A 38 3.51 6.74 3.98
CA SER A 38 3.89 5.47 4.60
C SER A 38 4.08 5.61 6.12
N ARG A 39 4.77 6.67 6.56
CA ARG A 39 4.96 6.93 8.00
C ARG A 39 3.66 7.20 8.73
N GLN A 40 2.76 7.98 8.14
CA GLN A 40 1.48 8.34 8.76
C GLN A 40 0.51 7.17 8.82
N ARG A 41 0.40 6.40 7.74
CA ARG A 41 -0.60 5.34 7.59
C ARG A 41 -0.13 3.98 8.10
N PHE A 42 1.15 3.66 7.95
CA PHE A 42 1.67 2.31 8.15
C PHE A 42 2.86 2.27 9.13
N GLY A 43 3.12 3.36 9.85
CA GLY A 43 4.27 3.43 10.76
C GLY A 43 5.62 3.22 10.07
N GLY A 44 5.71 3.49 8.75
CA GLY A 44 6.91 3.25 7.95
C GLY A 44 7.08 1.81 7.45
N LEU A 45 6.13 0.92 7.72
CA LEU A 45 6.24 -0.51 7.40
C LEU A 45 5.83 -0.88 5.97
N ARG A 46 5.25 0.05 5.21
CA ARG A 46 4.67 -0.25 3.89
C ARG A 46 5.64 -0.99 2.95
N GLU A 47 6.85 -0.47 2.76
CA GLU A 47 7.83 -1.09 1.86
C GLU A 47 8.31 -2.46 2.36
N GLU A 48 8.46 -2.61 3.65
CA GLU A 48 8.82 -3.89 4.27
C GLU A 48 7.73 -4.95 4.03
N ILE A 49 6.47 -4.59 4.18
CA ILE A 49 5.35 -5.49 3.94
C ILE A 49 5.25 -5.87 2.46
N LEU A 50 5.38 -4.91 1.55
CA LEU A 50 5.39 -5.17 0.11
C LEU A 50 6.53 -6.13 -0.27
N ALA A 51 7.73 -5.92 0.26
CA ALA A 51 8.87 -6.79 0.00
C ALA A 51 8.68 -8.20 0.58
N ARG A 52 8.17 -8.29 1.82
CA ARG A 52 7.83 -9.57 2.47
C ARG A 52 6.86 -10.39 1.62
N ASP A 53 5.87 -9.74 1.05
CA ASP A 53 4.81 -10.37 0.27
C ASP A 53 5.17 -10.55 -1.22
N GLY A 54 6.44 -10.30 -1.58
CA GLY A 54 6.96 -10.49 -2.94
C GLY A 54 6.41 -9.53 -3.98
N ARG A 55 5.86 -8.39 -3.56
CA ARG A 55 5.20 -7.39 -4.41
C ARG A 55 4.07 -7.98 -5.27
N LEU A 56 3.35 -8.91 -4.69
CA LEU A 56 2.19 -9.55 -5.28
C LEU A 56 1.01 -9.49 -4.31
N CYS A 57 -0.21 -9.46 -4.85
CA CYS A 57 -1.41 -9.62 -4.02
C CYS A 57 -1.39 -10.99 -3.34
N ARG A 58 -1.49 -11.02 -2.04
CA ARG A 58 -1.53 -12.27 -1.26
C ARG A 58 -2.82 -13.05 -1.49
N ALA A 59 -3.88 -12.37 -1.88
CA ALA A 59 -5.18 -13.01 -2.12
C ALA A 59 -5.29 -13.62 -3.52
N CYS A 60 -4.96 -12.89 -4.58
CA CYS A 60 -5.14 -13.34 -5.96
C CYS A 60 -3.86 -13.51 -6.77
N GLY A 61 -2.70 -13.10 -6.24
CA GLY A 61 -1.41 -13.21 -6.91
C GLY A 61 -1.12 -12.14 -7.96
N ALA A 62 -2.00 -11.15 -8.14
CA ALA A 62 -1.80 -10.09 -9.13
C ALA A 62 -0.62 -9.19 -8.77
N ALA A 63 0.15 -8.80 -9.78
CA ALA A 63 1.16 -7.74 -9.70
C ALA A 63 0.54 -6.42 -10.17
N GLY A 64 0.95 -5.31 -9.60
CA GLY A 64 0.48 -3.98 -9.98
C GLY A 64 -0.67 -3.47 -9.11
N ARG A 65 -0.74 -2.16 -8.92
CA ARG A 65 -1.64 -1.44 -8.02
C ARG A 65 -1.84 -2.15 -6.69
N LEU A 66 -0.75 -2.29 -5.94
CA LEU A 66 -0.76 -2.94 -4.64
C LEU A 66 -1.07 -1.96 -3.52
N HIS A 67 -1.87 -2.42 -2.57
CA HIS A 67 -2.19 -1.72 -1.33
C HIS A 67 -1.72 -2.55 -0.15
N VAL A 68 -1.32 -1.90 0.92
CA VAL A 68 -1.13 -2.57 2.22
C VAL A 68 -2.43 -2.40 3.01
N HIS A 69 -3.03 -3.52 3.38
CA HIS A 69 -4.29 -3.57 4.09
C HIS A 69 -4.05 -3.77 5.59
N HIS A 70 -4.73 -2.98 6.41
CA HIS A 70 -4.76 -3.18 7.85
C HIS A 70 -5.80 -4.25 8.19
N ARG A 71 -5.38 -5.38 8.70
CA ARG A 71 -6.28 -6.44 9.19
C ARG A 71 -7.04 -5.98 10.44
N ARG A 72 -6.42 -5.11 11.24
CA ARG A 72 -7.09 -4.35 12.31
C ARG A 72 -6.96 -2.87 12.03
N PRO A 73 -8.06 -2.11 12.01
CA PRO A 73 -8.02 -0.68 11.71
C PRO A 73 -7.05 0.06 12.63
N GLY A 74 -6.15 0.83 12.02
CA GLY A 74 -5.21 1.70 12.73
C GLY A 74 -4.04 1.01 13.44
N VAL A 75 -3.92 -0.32 13.38
CA VAL A 75 -2.82 -1.05 14.01
C VAL A 75 -1.72 -1.32 13.00
N ASN A 76 -0.54 -0.71 13.22
CA ASN A 76 0.64 -0.85 12.38
C ASN A 76 1.57 -1.94 12.94
N ASP A 77 1.15 -3.18 12.84
CA ASP A 77 1.94 -4.34 13.20
C ASP A 77 2.22 -5.17 11.93
N ARG A 78 3.44 -5.66 11.78
CA ARG A 78 3.85 -6.48 10.62
C ARG A 78 2.92 -7.65 10.37
N GLU A 79 2.46 -8.30 11.42
CA GLU A 79 1.56 -9.46 11.34
C GLU A 79 0.12 -9.08 10.96
N LEU A 80 -0.26 -7.83 11.18
CA LEU A 80 -1.59 -7.29 10.92
C LEU A 80 -1.65 -6.43 9.64
N LEU A 81 -0.57 -6.39 8.89
CA LEU A 81 -0.49 -5.74 7.59
C LEU A 81 -0.26 -6.79 6.51
N ILE A 82 -1.00 -6.67 5.42
CA ILE A 82 -0.94 -7.61 4.29
C ILE A 82 -1.06 -6.88 2.96
N THR A 83 -0.33 -7.34 1.96
CA THR A 83 -0.39 -6.78 0.61
C THR A 83 -1.55 -7.38 -0.16
N VAL A 84 -2.41 -6.54 -0.70
CA VAL A 84 -3.50 -6.90 -1.60
C VAL A 84 -3.54 -5.96 -2.80
N CYS A 85 -4.05 -6.41 -3.94
CA CYS A 85 -4.25 -5.53 -5.08
C CYS A 85 -5.43 -4.58 -4.85
N ALA A 86 -5.52 -3.52 -5.65
CA ALA A 86 -6.60 -2.53 -5.54
C ALA A 86 -7.99 -3.17 -5.65
N ALA A 87 -8.17 -4.14 -6.54
CA ALA A 87 -9.44 -4.85 -6.71
C ALA A 87 -9.82 -5.68 -5.48
N CYS A 88 -8.88 -6.46 -4.94
CA CYS A 88 -9.10 -7.23 -3.71
C CYS A 88 -9.34 -6.31 -2.50
N HIS A 89 -8.58 -5.23 -2.38
CA HIS A 89 -8.76 -4.24 -1.32
C HIS A 89 -10.14 -3.59 -1.36
N ALA A 90 -10.62 -3.22 -2.54
CA ALA A 90 -11.98 -2.70 -2.72
C ALA A 90 -13.05 -3.70 -2.30
N ARG A 91 -12.86 -5.00 -2.62
CA ARG A 91 -13.79 -6.08 -2.22
C ARG A 91 -13.81 -6.29 -0.70
N LEU A 92 -12.69 -6.15 -0.02
CA LEU A 92 -12.61 -6.27 1.43
C LEU A 92 -13.46 -5.23 2.16
N HIS A 93 -13.54 -4.02 1.61
CA HIS A 93 -14.24 -2.90 2.24
C HIS A 93 -15.72 -2.79 1.82
N ARG A 94 -16.19 -3.63 0.90
CA ARG A 94 -17.61 -3.65 0.53
C ARG A 94 -18.44 -4.46 1.51
N LEU A 95 -19.56 -3.91 1.92
CA LEU A 95 -20.54 -4.62 2.75
C LEU A 95 -21.35 -5.65 1.93
N ALA A 96 -21.27 -5.61 0.60
CA ALA A 96 -21.95 -6.56 -0.26
C ALA A 96 -21.34 -7.95 -0.14
N ALA A 97 -22.18 -8.97 -0.19
CA ALA A 97 -21.76 -10.37 -0.20
C ALA A 97 -20.79 -10.62 -1.36
N LEU A 98 -19.79 -11.43 -1.09
CA LEU A 98 -18.85 -11.88 -2.11
C LEU A 98 -19.58 -12.85 -3.05
N ARG A 99 -19.90 -12.38 -4.26
CA ARG A 99 -20.76 -13.13 -5.21
C ARG A 99 -20.01 -14.04 -6.18
N ILE A 100 -18.68 -14.10 -6.08
CA ILE A 100 -17.83 -14.80 -7.04
C ILE A 100 -16.88 -15.69 -6.25
N TRP A 101 -16.48 -16.82 -6.81
CA TRP A 101 -15.42 -17.62 -6.24
C TRP A 101 -14.18 -16.74 -6.00
N ILE A 102 -13.68 -16.79 -4.80
CA ILE A 102 -12.57 -15.96 -4.35
C ILE A 102 -11.60 -16.81 -3.54
N PRO A 103 -10.32 -16.43 -3.55
CA PRO A 103 -9.33 -17.09 -2.73
C PRO A 103 -9.73 -17.12 -1.25
N GLU A 104 -9.46 -18.23 -0.57
CA GLU A 104 -9.77 -18.40 0.86
C GLU A 104 -9.24 -17.26 1.73
N LEU A 105 -8.04 -16.77 1.42
CA LEU A 105 -7.46 -15.66 2.16
C LEU A 105 -8.32 -14.39 2.06
N LEU A 106 -8.88 -14.10 0.89
CA LEU A 106 -9.77 -12.95 0.73
C LEU A 106 -11.04 -13.10 1.54
N ILE A 107 -11.59 -14.29 1.61
CA ILE A 107 -12.77 -14.62 2.45
C ILE A 107 -12.44 -14.36 3.93
N ALA A 108 -11.30 -14.84 4.39
CA ALA A 108 -10.86 -14.65 5.77
C ALA A 108 -10.66 -13.15 6.10
N LEU A 109 -10.02 -12.41 5.23
CA LEU A 109 -9.79 -10.97 5.39
C LEU A 109 -11.11 -10.19 5.36
N TRP A 110 -12.05 -10.57 4.50
CA TRP A 110 -13.37 -9.96 4.44
C TRP A 110 -14.14 -10.19 5.75
N ALA A 111 -14.13 -11.41 6.28
CA ALA A 111 -14.76 -11.74 7.55
C ALA A 111 -14.17 -10.93 8.72
N GLU A 112 -12.87 -10.72 8.74
CA GLU A 112 -12.20 -9.88 9.75
C GLU A 112 -12.67 -8.41 9.68
N GLN A 113 -12.94 -7.91 8.48
CA GLN A 113 -13.42 -6.54 8.26
C GLN A 113 -14.91 -6.36 8.57
N HIS A 114 -15.68 -7.43 8.57
CA HIS A 114 -17.13 -7.43 8.76
C HIS A 114 -17.54 -8.41 9.87
N PRO A 115 -17.12 -8.17 11.12
CA PRO A 115 -17.44 -9.07 12.22
C PRO A 115 -18.96 -9.19 12.41
N GLY A 116 -19.44 -10.43 12.54
CA GLY A 116 -20.85 -10.73 12.71
C GLY A 116 -21.69 -10.73 11.44
N VAL A 117 -21.10 -10.41 10.29
CA VAL A 117 -21.78 -10.49 8.99
C VAL A 117 -21.48 -11.85 8.36
N PRO A 118 -22.50 -12.67 8.02
CA PRO A 118 -22.25 -13.96 7.37
C PRO A 118 -21.68 -13.77 5.97
N VAL A 119 -20.67 -14.55 5.64
CA VAL A 119 -20.10 -14.57 4.28
C VAL A 119 -21.05 -15.36 3.39
N GLN A 120 -21.69 -14.67 2.46
CA GLN A 120 -22.53 -15.33 1.43
C GLN A 120 -21.66 -15.61 0.21
N LEU A 121 -21.28 -16.85 0.03
CA LEU A 121 -20.63 -17.34 -1.17
C LEU A 121 -21.71 -17.83 -2.13
N GLN A 122 -21.82 -17.20 -3.30
CA GLN A 122 -22.50 -17.84 -4.42
C GLN A 122 -21.54 -18.84 -5.05
N LEU A 123 -21.75 -20.10 -4.79
CA LEU A 123 -21.09 -21.16 -5.54
C LEU A 123 -21.44 -21.04 -7.03
N PRO A 124 -20.46 -21.22 -7.95
CA PRO A 124 -20.81 -21.31 -9.36
C PRO A 124 -21.81 -22.46 -9.52
N VAL A 125 -22.96 -22.13 -10.13
CA VAL A 125 -23.93 -23.15 -10.48
C VAL A 125 -23.25 -24.07 -11.50
N ALA A 126 -23.05 -25.32 -11.15
CA ALA A 126 -22.60 -26.33 -12.11
C ALA A 126 -23.62 -26.40 -13.25
N ALA A 127 -23.13 -26.08 -14.46
CA ALA A 127 -23.94 -26.23 -15.66
C ALA A 127 -24.17 -27.71 -15.96
#